data_78f1ab9e1e5478d6856b232e91cdd593
#
_entry.id   78f1ab9e1e5478d6856b232e91cdd593
#
_cell.length_a   1.000
_cell.length_b   1.000
_cell.length_c   1.000
_cell.angle_alpha   90.00
_cell.angle_beta   90.00
_cell.angle_gamma   90.00
#
_symmetry.space_group_name_H-M   'P 1'
#
loop_
_entity.id
_entity.type
_entity.pdbx_description
1 polymer ?
#
loop_
_entity_poly.entity_id
_entity_poly.type
_entity_poly.pdbx_seq_one_letter_code
_entity_poly.pdbx_strand_id
1 'polypeptide(L)'
;MKKIILFGLLPVLLISCDRFGSGRVKNLIDLTPKLEVQSKEKLKFNASQIKKNPFSDQKSKSYSLAKNTIIAKPAFAKGVMYSTDSKGFVSAYSLKEKKILWQTDIAKGVLDRNFNDGGVLYSNGKLYVTNSSRYLVVLDAKSGDEIIRKEYPDIVRNKPVMATDRLLLAQTVSNQLIAYDIKTSKFVWLHEGELETISTRSHVHPVVYDGNVIVSYSSGEIVYLDAQSGKEKWRYNLTKISDIGIPSFDPSVIVTVPIISGEYAYFATSNGKIIKMDLDNGAPAWIKVADDIQSLSLVGDYLLVTNNARQVAALSSHNGKALWVGNLIAQKDRSKRKVRTALFQEPFVAQDGNSFSINVIASNGDLYQFKPDASGFIPSEPTIISITKNVKYHWISCCNGKMHLITGRNIVY
;
A
#
# COMPACT_ATOMS: atom_id res chain seq x y z
N MET A 1 55.34 10.85 39.64
CA MET A 1 54.17 11.35 38.92
C MET A 1 53.65 10.22 38.04
N LYS A 2 52.62 9.50 38.52
CA LYS A 2 52.02 8.34 37.83
C LYS A 2 50.86 8.84 36.96
N LYS A 3 50.93 8.62 35.64
CA LYS A 3 49.82 8.85 34.72
C LYS A 3 48.88 7.66 34.81
N ILE A 4 47.62 7.91 35.18
CA ILE A 4 46.54 6.96 35.13
C ILE A 4 45.89 7.11 33.73
N ILE A 5 46.00 6.07 32.90
CA ILE A 5 45.27 5.95 31.64
C ILE A 5 44.00 5.19 31.96
N LEU A 6 42.88 5.88 31.84
CA LEU A 6 41.54 5.29 31.97
C LEU A 6 41.16 4.69 30.61
N PHE A 7 41.18 3.35 30.51
CA PHE A 7 40.61 2.62 29.36
C PHE A 7 39.10 2.52 29.55
N GLY A 8 38.37 3.28 28.76
CA GLY A 8 36.94 3.08 28.63
C GLY A 8 36.64 1.82 27.81
N LEU A 9 36.14 0.81 28.46
CA LEU A 9 35.59 -0.39 27.81
C LEU A 9 34.23 -0.04 27.17
N LEU A 10 34.21 0.14 25.86
CA LEU A 10 32.99 0.02 25.06
C LEU A 10 32.64 -1.49 25.00
N PRO A 11 31.44 -1.91 25.36
CA PRO A 11 31.03 -3.28 25.09
C PRO A 11 30.73 -3.40 23.58
N VAL A 12 31.62 -4.02 22.85
CA VAL A 12 31.36 -4.51 21.50
C VAL A 12 30.32 -5.61 21.63
N LEU A 13 29.08 -5.31 21.27
CA LEU A 13 28.05 -6.31 21.08
C LEU A 13 28.40 -7.13 19.82
N LEU A 14 29.17 -8.18 20.00
CA LEU A 14 29.31 -9.26 19.04
C LEU A 14 27.95 -9.97 18.94
N ILE A 15 27.18 -9.63 17.92
CA ILE A 15 26.01 -10.42 17.53
C ILE A 15 26.55 -11.68 16.89
N SER A 16 26.75 -12.73 17.70
CA SER A 16 26.99 -14.07 17.20
C SER A 16 25.70 -14.59 16.58
N CYS A 17 25.76 -15.00 15.33
CA CYS A 17 24.69 -15.70 14.61
C CYS A 17 24.48 -17.13 15.12
N ASP A 18 24.42 -17.34 16.43
CA ASP A 18 24.13 -18.64 16.99
C ASP A 18 22.70 -18.72 17.52
N ARG A 19 21.93 -19.58 16.86
CA ARG A 19 20.71 -20.27 17.30
C ARG A 19 19.93 -19.56 18.41
N PHE A 20 19.18 -18.55 18.05
CA PHE A 20 18.21 -17.96 18.98
C PHE A 20 17.14 -18.99 19.31
N GLY A 21 17.18 -19.52 20.52
CA GLY A 21 16.11 -20.36 21.06
C GLY A 21 14.77 -19.61 21.08
N SER A 22 13.69 -20.34 20.89
CA SER A 22 12.31 -19.84 20.79
C SER A 22 11.85 -18.90 21.94
N GLY A 23 12.54 -18.88 23.07
CA GLY A 23 12.24 -18.00 24.20
C GLY A 23 12.63 -16.54 24.02
N ARG A 24 13.74 -16.23 23.32
CA ARG A 24 14.17 -14.83 23.13
C ARG A 24 13.33 -14.06 22.10
N VAL A 25 12.77 -14.78 21.11
CA VAL A 25 11.85 -14.17 20.15
C VAL A 25 10.52 -13.77 20.80
N LYS A 26 10.07 -14.48 21.83
CA LYS A 26 8.88 -14.09 22.60
C LYS A 26 9.05 -12.73 23.30
N ASN A 27 10.21 -12.47 23.88
CA ASN A 27 10.45 -11.23 24.60
C ASN A 27 10.55 -10.00 23.69
N LEU A 28 11.06 -10.15 22.46
CA LEU A 28 11.08 -9.06 21.46
C LEU A 28 9.69 -8.68 20.97
N ILE A 29 8.80 -9.66 20.83
CA ILE A 29 7.39 -9.41 20.40
C ILE A 29 6.62 -8.65 21.51
N ASP A 30 6.97 -8.84 22.77
CA ASP A 30 6.30 -8.18 23.88
C ASP A 30 6.78 -6.72 24.12
N LEU A 31 7.87 -6.30 23.46
CA LEU A 31 8.39 -4.92 23.53
C LEU A 31 7.85 -4.01 22.43
N THR A 32 7.17 -4.55 21.41
CA THR A 32 6.58 -3.72 20.36
C THR A 32 5.31 -3.02 20.84
N PRO A 33 5.13 -1.71 20.53
CA PRO A 33 3.93 -0.98 20.88
C PRO A 33 2.71 -1.64 20.23
N LYS A 34 1.80 -2.19 21.01
CA LYS A 34 0.57 -2.78 20.54
C LYS A 34 -0.56 -1.74 20.60
N LEU A 35 -1.42 -1.78 19.62
CA LEU A 35 -2.67 -1.03 19.70
C LEU A 35 -3.56 -1.65 20.77
N GLU A 36 -4.06 -0.82 21.66
CA GLU A 36 -5.02 -1.19 22.70
C GLU A 36 -6.33 -0.44 22.49
N VAL A 37 -7.44 -1.09 22.83
CA VAL A 37 -8.77 -0.48 22.72
C VAL A 37 -8.86 0.66 23.73
N GLN A 38 -9.08 1.88 23.23
CA GLN A 38 -9.21 3.10 24.05
C GLN A 38 -10.66 3.46 24.34
N SER A 39 -11.59 3.05 23.47
CA SER A 39 -13.02 3.21 23.66
C SER A 39 -13.72 2.02 23.02
N LYS A 40 -14.45 1.23 23.81
CA LYS A 40 -15.16 0.04 23.31
C LYS A 40 -16.51 0.46 22.73
N GLU A 41 -16.60 0.50 21.42
CA GLU A 41 -17.81 0.91 20.68
C GLU A 41 -18.27 -0.17 19.72
N LYS A 42 -19.58 -0.17 19.45
CA LYS A 42 -20.17 -0.98 18.37
C LYS A 42 -19.88 -0.29 17.05
N LEU A 43 -19.10 -0.92 16.19
CA LEU A 43 -18.84 -0.40 14.85
C LEU A 43 -20.11 -0.49 14.01
N LYS A 44 -20.40 0.55 13.24
CA LYS A 44 -21.56 0.64 12.35
C LYS A 44 -21.10 1.05 10.96
N PHE A 45 -21.49 0.29 9.94
CA PHE A 45 -21.18 0.58 8.56
C PHE A 45 -22.48 0.72 7.75
N ASN A 46 -22.57 1.75 6.94
CA ASN A 46 -23.70 1.93 6.02
C ASN A 46 -23.60 0.93 4.85
N ALA A 47 -24.74 0.46 4.36
CA ALA A 47 -24.78 -0.49 3.25
C ALA A 47 -24.05 -0.01 1.99
N SER A 48 -23.98 1.31 1.75
CA SER A 48 -23.23 1.91 0.65
C SER A 48 -21.70 1.82 0.81
N GLN A 49 -21.20 1.62 2.03
CA GLN A 49 -19.79 1.55 2.37
C GLN A 49 -19.24 0.13 2.34
N ILE A 50 -20.13 -0.88 2.34
CA ILE A 50 -19.77 -2.29 2.38
C ILE A 50 -20.17 -2.99 1.09
N LYS A 51 -19.39 -3.99 0.67
CA LYS A 51 -19.63 -4.77 -0.55
C LYS A 51 -19.91 -6.21 -0.19
N LYS A 52 -20.62 -6.93 -1.07
CA LYS A 52 -20.85 -8.36 -0.87
C LYS A 52 -19.53 -9.11 -0.70
N ASN A 53 -19.45 -9.98 0.33
CA ASN A 53 -18.28 -10.82 0.56
C ASN A 53 -18.13 -11.84 -0.59
N PRO A 54 -17.07 -11.79 -1.41
CA PRO A 54 -16.90 -12.71 -2.52
C PRO A 54 -16.42 -14.10 -2.06
N PHE A 55 -15.98 -14.23 -0.80
CA PHE A 55 -15.38 -15.43 -0.25
C PHE A 55 -16.30 -16.17 0.74
N SER A 56 -17.59 -15.82 0.78
CA SER A 56 -18.60 -16.48 1.62
C SER A 56 -18.86 -17.92 1.19
N ASP A 57 -18.70 -18.22 -0.09
CA ASP A 57 -18.90 -19.55 -0.66
C ASP A 57 -17.53 -20.23 -0.89
N GLN A 58 -17.32 -21.39 -0.27
CA GLN A 58 -16.04 -22.14 -0.25
C GLN A 58 -15.53 -22.60 -1.64
N LYS A 59 -16.19 -22.27 -2.74
CA LYS A 59 -15.82 -22.68 -4.10
C LYS A 59 -15.30 -21.51 -4.94
N SER A 60 -14.19 -20.89 -4.48
CA SER A 60 -13.51 -19.89 -5.31
C SER A 60 -12.83 -20.55 -6.52
N LYS A 61 -13.06 -20.00 -7.71
CA LYS A 61 -12.39 -20.44 -8.95
C LYS A 61 -11.25 -19.50 -9.26
N SER A 62 -10.10 -20.08 -9.64
CA SER A 62 -8.89 -19.32 -10.00
C SER A 62 -8.66 -19.38 -11.51
N TYR A 63 -8.34 -18.23 -12.11
CA TYR A 63 -8.02 -18.09 -13.54
C TYR A 63 -6.69 -17.36 -13.71
N SER A 64 -5.94 -17.75 -14.75
CA SER A 64 -4.64 -17.13 -15.03
C SER A 64 -4.80 -15.76 -15.66
N LEU A 65 -4.18 -14.73 -15.05
CA LEU A 65 -4.15 -13.33 -15.50
C LEU A 65 -2.91 -12.98 -16.30
N ALA A 66 -1.78 -13.62 -15.98
CA ALA A 66 -0.49 -13.32 -16.55
C ALA A 66 0.40 -14.57 -16.55
N LYS A 67 1.38 -14.60 -17.43
CA LYS A 67 2.38 -15.69 -17.46
C LYS A 67 3.34 -15.63 -16.28
N ASN A 68 3.67 -14.41 -15.83
CA ASN A 68 4.61 -14.16 -14.74
C ASN A 68 3.92 -13.46 -13.57
N THR A 69 4.66 -13.23 -12.49
CA THR A 69 4.13 -12.57 -11.29
C THR A 69 3.74 -11.13 -11.59
N ILE A 70 2.50 -10.77 -11.32
CA ILE A 70 2.01 -9.38 -11.38
C ILE A 70 2.74 -8.59 -10.31
N ILE A 71 3.22 -7.40 -10.65
CA ILE A 71 4.06 -6.57 -9.77
C ILE A 71 3.36 -5.34 -9.20
N ALA A 72 2.17 -5.02 -9.71
CA ALA A 72 1.40 -3.85 -9.27
C ALA A 72 -0.10 -4.13 -9.27
N LYS A 73 -0.85 -3.34 -8.50
CA LYS A 73 -2.32 -3.39 -8.49
C LYS A 73 -2.86 -3.13 -9.91
N PRO A 74 -3.62 -4.06 -10.49
CA PRO A 74 -4.15 -3.89 -11.84
C PRO A 74 -5.13 -2.73 -11.97
N ALA A 75 -5.22 -2.17 -13.19
CA ALA A 75 -6.25 -1.23 -13.56
C ALA A 75 -7.48 -1.95 -14.12
N PHE A 76 -8.66 -1.34 -13.96
CA PHE A 76 -9.93 -1.88 -14.45
C PHE A 76 -10.65 -0.85 -15.27
N ALA A 77 -11.12 -1.24 -16.46
CA ALA A 77 -11.97 -0.40 -17.28
C ALA A 77 -12.85 -1.27 -18.17
N LYS A 78 -14.13 -0.92 -18.30
CA LYS A 78 -15.08 -1.52 -19.24
C LYS A 78 -15.12 -3.06 -19.22
N GLY A 79 -15.02 -3.66 -18.03
CA GLY A 79 -15.03 -5.13 -17.86
C GLY A 79 -13.72 -5.84 -18.24
N VAL A 80 -12.65 -5.08 -18.46
CA VAL A 80 -11.30 -5.58 -18.72
C VAL A 80 -10.38 -5.18 -17.58
N MET A 81 -9.52 -6.10 -17.18
CA MET A 81 -8.45 -5.87 -16.22
C MET A 81 -7.11 -5.81 -16.93
N TYR A 82 -6.31 -4.80 -16.61
CA TYR A 82 -4.99 -4.58 -17.18
C TYR A 82 -3.94 -4.73 -16.09
N SER A 83 -2.94 -5.56 -16.33
CA SER A 83 -1.86 -5.84 -15.36
C SER A 83 -0.49 -5.78 -16.03
N THR A 84 0.54 -5.45 -15.24
CA THR A 84 1.95 -5.59 -15.65
C THR A 84 2.63 -6.64 -14.78
N ASP A 85 3.57 -7.40 -15.36
CA ASP A 85 4.24 -8.49 -14.70
C ASP A 85 5.76 -8.27 -14.55
N SER A 86 6.40 -9.14 -13.75
CA SER A 86 7.82 -9.05 -13.40
C SER A 86 8.78 -9.26 -14.58
N LYS A 87 8.28 -9.61 -15.76
CA LYS A 87 9.07 -9.77 -16.99
C LYS A 87 8.77 -8.68 -18.03
N GLY A 88 7.96 -7.68 -17.65
CA GLY A 88 7.63 -6.54 -18.49
C GLY A 88 6.56 -6.82 -19.54
N PHE A 89 5.67 -7.79 -19.28
CA PHE A 89 4.49 -7.96 -20.10
C PHE A 89 3.31 -7.18 -19.51
N VAL A 90 2.55 -6.55 -20.38
CA VAL A 90 1.24 -5.97 -20.07
C VAL A 90 0.17 -6.88 -20.64
N SER A 91 -0.79 -7.27 -19.83
CA SER A 91 -1.87 -8.17 -20.21
C SER A 91 -3.23 -7.50 -20.03
N ALA A 92 -4.14 -7.69 -20.99
CA ALA A 92 -5.55 -7.38 -20.86
C ALA A 92 -6.34 -8.67 -20.67
N TYR A 93 -7.15 -8.72 -19.61
CA TYR A 93 -7.96 -9.89 -19.25
C TYR A 93 -9.45 -9.51 -19.21
N SER A 94 -10.25 -10.25 -19.96
CA SER A 94 -11.72 -10.09 -19.96
C SER A 94 -12.32 -10.76 -18.72
N LEU A 95 -12.99 -9.97 -17.88
CA LEU A 95 -13.73 -10.50 -16.72
C LEU A 95 -14.95 -11.33 -17.13
N LYS A 96 -15.56 -11.03 -18.27
CA LYS A 96 -16.72 -11.75 -18.82
C LYS A 96 -16.29 -13.08 -19.43
N GLU A 97 -15.27 -13.08 -20.30
CA GLU A 97 -14.82 -14.24 -21.04
C GLU A 97 -13.83 -15.10 -20.22
N LYS A 98 -13.31 -14.54 -19.12
CA LYS A 98 -12.33 -15.20 -18.21
C LYS A 98 -11.07 -15.67 -18.93
N LYS A 99 -10.60 -14.87 -19.91
CA LYS A 99 -9.39 -15.15 -20.68
C LYS A 99 -8.57 -13.88 -20.94
N ILE A 100 -7.29 -14.07 -21.26
CA ILE A 100 -6.41 -13.00 -21.74
C ILE A 100 -6.84 -12.65 -23.16
N LEU A 101 -7.08 -11.35 -23.41
CA LEU A 101 -7.44 -10.83 -24.73
C LEU A 101 -6.19 -10.57 -25.57
N TRP A 102 -5.20 -9.93 -24.96
CA TRP A 102 -3.90 -9.66 -25.57
C TRP A 102 -2.81 -9.54 -24.50
N GLN A 103 -1.56 -9.66 -24.94
CA GLN A 103 -0.38 -9.48 -24.11
C GLN A 103 0.72 -8.81 -24.93
N THR A 104 1.29 -7.71 -24.42
CA THR A 104 2.33 -6.91 -25.07
C THR A 104 3.59 -6.90 -24.24
N ASP A 105 4.74 -7.15 -24.87
CA ASP A 105 6.07 -7.05 -24.28
C ASP A 105 6.57 -5.60 -24.35
N ILE A 106 6.58 -4.89 -23.22
CA ILE A 106 7.09 -3.51 -23.12
C ILE A 106 8.57 -3.43 -22.72
N ALA A 107 9.20 -4.56 -22.45
CA ALA A 107 10.60 -4.66 -22.06
C ALA A 107 11.49 -5.19 -23.21
N LYS A 108 11.08 -5.05 -24.46
CA LYS A 108 11.87 -5.47 -25.63
C LYS A 108 13.30 -4.86 -25.57
N GLY A 109 14.32 -5.72 -25.76
CA GLY A 109 15.72 -5.29 -25.72
C GLY A 109 16.34 -5.20 -24.32
N VAL A 110 15.58 -5.40 -23.25
CA VAL A 110 16.12 -5.46 -21.88
C VAL A 110 16.61 -6.89 -21.61
N LEU A 111 17.90 -7.04 -21.28
CA LEU A 111 18.52 -8.35 -21.03
C LEU A 111 18.13 -8.91 -19.67
N ASP A 112 18.22 -8.13 -18.61
CA ASP A 112 17.80 -8.54 -17.26
C ASP A 112 16.40 -8.03 -16.98
N ARG A 113 15.41 -8.91 -17.11
CA ARG A 113 14.01 -8.64 -16.89
C ARG A 113 13.59 -9.09 -15.50
N ASN A 114 13.83 -8.26 -14.52
CA ASN A 114 13.46 -8.54 -13.15
C ASN A 114 12.80 -7.32 -12.50
N PHE A 115 11.64 -6.94 -13.04
CA PHE A 115 10.88 -5.79 -12.57
C PHE A 115 10.13 -6.12 -11.28
N ASN A 116 10.17 -5.20 -10.32
CA ASN A 116 9.58 -5.42 -8.99
C ASN A 116 8.56 -4.35 -8.63
N ASP A 117 8.41 -3.30 -9.47
CA ASP A 117 7.54 -2.16 -9.21
C ASP A 117 7.02 -1.61 -10.55
N GLY A 118 6.09 -0.66 -10.47
CA GLY A 118 5.47 -0.05 -11.63
C GLY A 118 3.96 0.04 -11.48
N GLY A 119 3.26 0.17 -12.59
CA GLY A 119 1.81 0.18 -12.58
C GLY A 119 1.19 0.47 -13.92
N VAL A 120 -0.11 0.25 -13.98
CA VAL A 120 -0.94 0.51 -15.15
C VAL A 120 -2.01 1.51 -14.77
N LEU A 121 -2.11 2.59 -15.55
CA LEU A 121 -3.20 3.54 -15.49
C LEU A 121 -4.01 3.46 -16.79
N TYR A 122 -5.32 3.27 -16.67
CA TYR A 122 -6.25 3.41 -17.80
C TYR A 122 -6.82 4.82 -17.84
N SER A 123 -6.72 5.47 -18.99
CA SER A 123 -7.39 6.75 -19.24
C SER A 123 -7.75 6.86 -20.74
N ASN A 124 -9.00 7.18 -21.03
CA ASN A 124 -9.49 7.50 -22.40
C ASN A 124 -9.07 6.50 -23.49
N GLY A 125 -9.21 5.19 -23.21
CA GLY A 125 -8.89 4.13 -24.17
C GLY A 125 -7.39 3.83 -24.30
N LYS A 126 -6.54 4.44 -23.49
CA LYS A 126 -5.10 4.22 -23.46
C LYS A 126 -4.66 3.67 -22.11
N LEU A 127 -3.56 2.92 -22.12
CA LEU A 127 -2.87 2.47 -20.93
C LEU A 127 -1.53 3.21 -20.81
N TYR A 128 -1.29 3.82 -19.67
CA TYR A 128 -0.02 4.43 -19.31
C TYR A 128 0.67 3.49 -18.35
N VAL A 129 1.82 2.95 -18.76
CA VAL A 129 2.49 1.85 -18.05
C VAL A 129 3.89 2.23 -17.66
N THR A 130 4.24 1.94 -16.42
CA THR A 130 5.60 2.00 -15.89
C THR A 130 5.98 0.62 -15.32
N ASN A 131 7.25 0.27 -15.30
CA ASN A 131 7.75 -1.03 -14.83
C ASN A 131 9.13 -0.94 -14.17
N SER A 132 9.38 0.07 -13.36
CA SER A 132 10.69 0.34 -12.75
C SER A 132 11.83 0.48 -13.79
N SER A 133 11.53 1.06 -14.94
CA SER A 133 12.50 1.47 -15.95
C SER A 133 12.42 2.98 -16.15
N ARG A 134 13.27 3.50 -17.02
CA ARG A 134 13.23 4.92 -17.41
C ARG A 134 12.13 5.24 -18.43
N TYR A 135 11.24 4.29 -18.72
CA TYR A 135 10.25 4.48 -19.78
C TYR A 135 8.83 4.50 -19.22
N LEU A 136 8.06 5.49 -19.68
CA LEU A 136 6.62 5.46 -19.74
C LEU A 136 6.23 4.89 -21.10
N VAL A 137 5.46 3.80 -21.11
CA VAL A 137 4.94 3.20 -22.35
C VAL A 137 3.44 3.44 -22.42
N VAL A 138 2.97 3.95 -23.53
CA VAL A 138 1.55 4.17 -23.78
C VAL A 138 1.06 3.14 -24.79
N LEU A 139 0.05 2.37 -24.40
CA LEU A 139 -0.55 1.33 -25.25
C LEU A 139 -2.01 1.71 -25.59
N ASP A 140 -2.48 1.27 -26.73
CA ASP A 140 -3.91 1.19 -27.01
C ASP A 140 -4.55 0.13 -26.12
N ALA A 141 -5.60 0.50 -25.38
CA ALA A 141 -6.20 -0.43 -24.40
C ALA A 141 -6.98 -1.58 -25.07
N LYS A 142 -7.43 -1.43 -26.31
CA LYS A 142 -8.20 -2.44 -27.04
C LYS A 142 -7.30 -3.47 -27.71
N SER A 143 -6.24 -3.02 -28.40
CA SER A 143 -5.36 -3.87 -29.19
C SER A 143 -4.07 -4.28 -28.45
N GLY A 144 -3.60 -3.47 -27.50
CA GLY A 144 -2.30 -3.62 -26.84
C GLY A 144 -1.13 -3.07 -27.65
N ASP A 145 -1.37 -2.38 -28.76
CA ASP A 145 -0.32 -1.81 -29.59
C ASP A 145 0.36 -0.64 -28.88
N GLU A 146 1.68 -0.56 -29.02
CA GLU A 146 2.47 0.55 -28.47
C GLU A 146 2.26 1.81 -29.30
N ILE A 147 1.76 2.89 -28.66
CA ILE A 147 1.50 4.19 -29.28
C ILE A 147 2.69 5.12 -29.07
N ILE A 148 3.21 5.19 -27.84
CA ILE A 148 4.29 6.09 -27.46
C ILE A 148 5.20 5.36 -26.44
N ARG A 149 6.49 5.61 -26.59
CA ARG A 149 7.53 5.29 -25.57
C ARG A 149 8.27 6.58 -25.23
N LYS A 150 8.12 7.03 -23.98
CA LYS A 150 8.78 8.26 -23.51
C LYS A 150 9.84 7.93 -22.49
N GLU A 151 11.06 8.35 -22.76
CA GLU A 151 12.16 8.23 -21.80
C GLU A 151 12.10 9.39 -20.79
N TYR A 152 12.22 9.02 -19.51
CA TYR A 152 12.33 9.93 -18.38
C TYR A 152 13.81 10.10 -17.98
N PRO A 153 14.17 11.19 -17.30
CA PRO A 153 15.55 11.43 -16.88
C PRO A 153 16.07 10.37 -15.92
N ASP A 154 15.17 9.71 -15.17
CA ASP A 154 15.51 8.65 -14.22
C ASP A 154 14.46 7.54 -14.20
N ILE A 155 14.71 6.47 -13.42
CA ILE A 155 13.81 5.34 -13.28
C ILE A 155 12.46 5.81 -12.71
N VAL A 156 11.38 5.54 -13.44
CA VAL A 156 10.03 5.87 -13.00
C VAL A 156 9.55 4.81 -12.03
N ARG A 157 9.17 5.27 -10.87
CA ARG A 157 8.63 4.47 -9.78
C ARG A 157 7.11 4.44 -9.87
N ASN A 158 6.50 3.39 -9.39
CA ASN A 158 5.06 3.31 -9.14
C ASN A 158 4.16 3.56 -10.37
N LYS A 159 2.87 3.51 -10.12
CA LYS A 159 1.84 3.81 -11.10
C LYS A 159 1.80 5.32 -11.39
N PRO A 160 1.78 5.74 -12.66
CA PRO A 160 1.56 7.14 -13.00
C PRO A 160 0.11 7.53 -12.70
N VAL A 161 -0.14 8.83 -12.50
CA VAL A 161 -1.48 9.35 -12.21
C VAL A 161 -1.83 10.50 -13.15
N MET A 162 -3.10 10.63 -13.53
CA MET A 162 -3.57 11.79 -14.29
C MET A 162 -3.88 12.93 -13.32
N ALA A 163 -3.23 14.06 -13.49
CA ALA A 163 -3.55 15.30 -12.79
C ALA A 163 -4.76 16.01 -13.42
N THR A 164 -4.82 15.99 -14.75
CA THR A 164 -5.91 16.51 -15.55
C THR A 164 -6.16 15.53 -16.71
N ASP A 165 -7.08 15.82 -17.61
CA ASP A 165 -7.28 15.06 -18.84
C ASP A 165 -6.07 15.10 -19.79
N ARG A 166 -5.08 15.93 -19.50
CA ARG A 166 -3.91 16.20 -20.33
C ARG A 166 -2.58 15.97 -19.61
N LEU A 167 -2.50 16.24 -18.32
CA LEU A 167 -1.26 16.12 -17.53
C LEU A 167 -1.16 14.77 -16.81
N LEU A 168 -0.12 14.02 -17.13
CA LEU A 168 0.28 12.80 -16.45
C LEU A 168 1.44 13.09 -15.49
N LEU A 169 1.32 12.64 -14.26
CA LEU A 169 2.36 12.75 -13.24
C LEU A 169 3.03 11.41 -13.04
N ALA A 170 4.36 11.41 -13.00
CA ALA A 170 5.16 10.23 -12.69
C ALA A 170 6.27 10.60 -11.69
N GLN A 171 6.47 9.72 -10.70
CA GLN A 171 7.51 9.89 -9.69
C GLN A 171 8.71 9.03 -10.01
N THR A 172 9.93 9.58 -9.87
CA THR A 172 11.18 8.87 -10.08
C THR A 172 11.81 8.37 -8.77
N VAL A 173 12.81 7.51 -8.88
CA VAL A 173 13.56 7.00 -7.72
C VAL A 173 14.40 8.08 -7.04
N SER A 174 14.75 9.17 -7.74
CA SER A 174 15.50 10.32 -7.21
C SER A 174 14.60 11.39 -6.58
N ASN A 175 13.42 11.01 -6.06
CA ASN A 175 12.48 11.93 -5.44
C ASN A 175 12.05 13.10 -6.34
N GLN A 176 11.86 12.85 -7.64
CA GLN A 176 11.32 13.83 -8.58
C GLN A 176 9.88 13.46 -8.95
N LEU A 177 9.00 14.45 -8.96
CA LEU A 177 7.66 14.35 -9.53
C LEU A 177 7.64 15.13 -10.83
N ILE A 178 7.40 14.46 -11.96
CA ILE A 178 7.49 15.03 -13.29
C ILE A 178 6.12 15.04 -13.94
N ALA A 179 5.69 16.20 -14.43
CA ALA A 179 4.49 16.35 -15.22
C ALA A 179 4.79 16.23 -16.71
N TYR A 180 4.06 15.35 -17.37
CA TYR A 180 4.14 15.07 -18.78
C TYR A 180 2.82 15.41 -19.46
N ASP A 181 2.86 16.27 -20.47
CA ASP A 181 1.72 16.61 -21.30
C ASP A 181 1.56 15.54 -22.39
N ILE A 182 0.47 14.77 -22.31
CA ILE A 182 0.21 13.66 -23.22
C ILE A 182 -0.18 14.09 -24.65
N LYS A 183 -0.59 15.36 -24.84
CA LYS A 183 -0.91 15.91 -26.17
C LYS A 183 0.32 16.42 -26.91
N THR A 184 1.17 17.16 -26.21
CA THR A 184 2.38 17.75 -26.82
C THR A 184 3.61 16.85 -26.70
N SER A 185 3.52 15.76 -25.91
CA SER A 185 4.63 14.86 -25.63
C SER A 185 5.84 15.54 -24.98
N LYS A 186 5.60 16.59 -24.17
CA LYS A 186 6.63 17.37 -23.50
C LYS A 186 6.52 17.28 -21.99
N PHE A 187 7.65 17.35 -21.30
CA PHE A 187 7.67 17.63 -19.86
C PHE A 187 7.26 19.09 -19.63
N VAL A 188 6.41 19.35 -18.66
CA VAL A 188 5.83 20.69 -18.39
C VAL A 188 6.44 21.30 -17.16
N TRP A 189 6.51 20.52 -16.07
CA TRP A 189 7.14 20.95 -14.84
C TRP A 189 7.76 19.75 -14.10
N LEU A 190 8.66 20.05 -13.21
CA LEU A 190 9.37 19.14 -12.33
C LEU A 190 9.34 19.71 -10.93
N HIS A 191 9.03 18.88 -9.94
CA HIS A 191 9.19 19.17 -8.53
C HIS A 191 10.17 18.17 -7.91
N GLU A 192 11.07 18.65 -7.06
CA GLU A 192 12.11 17.82 -6.42
C GLU A 192 11.94 17.82 -4.91
N GLY A 193 11.96 16.61 -4.32
CA GLY A 193 12.14 16.41 -2.89
C GLY A 193 13.62 16.38 -2.51
N GLU A 194 13.91 16.31 -1.21
CA GLU A 194 15.27 16.15 -0.73
C GLU A 194 15.88 14.83 -1.25
N LEU A 195 17.15 14.89 -1.63
CA LEU A 195 17.88 13.72 -2.10
C LEU A 195 18.19 12.79 -0.92
N GLU A 196 17.93 11.52 -1.11
CA GLU A 196 18.23 10.47 -0.15
C GLU A 196 19.20 9.45 -0.73
N THR A 197 20.17 9.01 0.09
CA THR A 197 21.14 7.98 -0.31
C THR A 197 20.50 6.61 -0.43
N ILE A 198 19.42 6.34 0.30
CA ILE A 198 18.70 5.06 0.33
C ILE A 198 17.25 5.31 -0.04
N SER A 199 16.88 4.91 -1.24
CA SER A 199 15.50 4.95 -1.68
C SER A 199 14.76 3.70 -1.18
N THR A 200 13.74 3.90 -0.36
CA THR A 200 12.87 2.80 0.07
C THR A 200 11.93 2.36 -1.05
N ARG A 201 11.74 1.05 -1.19
CA ARG A 201 10.72 0.49 -2.08
C ARG A 201 9.35 0.64 -1.43
N SER A 202 8.65 1.71 -1.75
CA SER A 202 7.25 1.85 -1.36
C SER A 202 6.38 1.88 -2.62
N HIS A 203 5.25 1.16 -2.62
CA HIS A 203 4.26 1.23 -3.70
C HIS A 203 3.39 2.50 -3.60
N VAL A 204 3.88 3.51 -2.90
CA VAL A 204 3.20 4.78 -2.69
C VAL A 204 3.31 5.61 -3.95
N HIS A 205 2.20 5.91 -4.57
CA HIS A 205 2.12 6.79 -5.74
C HIS A 205 1.47 8.11 -5.35
N PRO A 206 1.68 9.20 -6.12
CA PRO A 206 1.01 10.47 -5.90
C PRO A 206 -0.51 10.31 -5.95
N VAL A 207 -1.23 11.14 -5.20
CA VAL A 207 -2.70 11.17 -5.19
C VAL A 207 -3.16 12.55 -5.62
N VAL A 208 -4.00 12.60 -6.65
CA VAL A 208 -4.59 13.83 -7.16
C VAL A 208 -5.97 14.04 -6.54
N TYR A 209 -6.22 15.22 -6.04
CA TYR A 209 -7.48 15.61 -5.44
C TYR A 209 -7.72 17.11 -5.61
N ASP A 210 -8.90 17.46 -6.12
CA ASP A 210 -9.36 18.84 -6.31
C ASP A 210 -8.31 19.77 -6.94
N GLY A 211 -7.80 19.38 -8.10
CA GLY A 211 -6.79 20.15 -8.85
C GLY A 211 -5.41 20.20 -8.21
N ASN A 212 -5.17 19.48 -7.12
CA ASN A 212 -3.89 19.41 -6.42
C ASN A 212 -3.35 17.98 -6.41
N VAL A 213 -2.06 17.84 -6.04
CA VAL A 213 -1.42 16.54 -5.88
C VAL A 213 -0.69 16.45 -4.56
N ILE A 214 -0.90 15.35 -3.84
CA ILE A 214 -0.06 14.96 -2.71
C ILE A 214 0.98 13.99 -3.22
N VAL A 215 2.24 14.28 -2.95
CA VAL A 215 3.37 13.39 -3.19
C VAL A 215 4.12 13.12 -1.89
N SER A 216 4.54 11.88 -1.69
CA SER A 216 5.40 11.48 -0.58
C SER A 216 6.74 11.04 -1.13
N TYR A 217 7.82 11.60 -0.61
CA TYR A 217 9.19 11.30 -1.00
C TYR A 217 9.85 10.34 -0.01
N SER A 218 10.88 9.63 -0.46
CA SER A 218 11.64 8.71 0.39
C SER A 218 12.45 9.43 1.49
N SER A 219 12.64 10.73 1.35
CA SER A 219 13.20 11.63 2.38
C SER A 219 12.28 11.84 3.60
N GLY A 220 11.06 11.28 3.59
CA GLY A 220 10.07 11.52 4.64
C GLY A 220 9.27 12.81 4.46
N GLU A 221 9.38 13.44 3.30
CA GLU A 221 8.60 14.63 2.98
C GLU A 221 7.23 14.27 2.42
N ILE A 222 6.21 14.99 2.86
CA ILE A 222 4.88 15.04 2.27
C ILE A 222 4.72 16.43 1.68
N VAL A 223 4.44 16.52 0.39
CA VAL A 223 4.31 17.79 -0.33
C VAL A 223 2.97 17.86 -1.03
N TYR A 224 2.32 19.01 -0.91
CA TYR A 224 1.05 19.32 -1.57
C TYR A 224 1.27 20.41 -2.60
N LEU A 225 0.96 20.11 -3.85
CA LEU A 225 1.25 20.95 -4.99
C LEU A 225 -0.04 21.26 -5.75
N ASP A 226 -0.09 22.41 -6.39
CA ASP A 226 -1.02 22.67 -7.50
C ASP A 226 -0.65 21.72 -8.66
N ALA A 227 -1.57 20.87 -9.08
CA ALA A 227 -1.30 19.82 -10.05
C ALA A 227 -1.05 20.35 -11.48
N GLN A 228 -1.54 21.55 -11.80
CA GLN A 228 -1.38 22.16 -13.12
C GLN A 228 -0.01 22.81 -13.28
N SER A 229 0.47 23.51 -12.26
CA SER A 229 1.69 24.31 -12.30
C SER A 229 2.89 23.67 -11.60
N GLY A 230 2.66 22.65 -10.74
CA GLY A 230 3.69 22.09 -9.87
C GLY A 230 4.10 23.01 -8.71
N LYS A 231 3.40 24.13 -8.50
CA LYS A 231 3.71 25.06 -7.42
C LYS A 231 3.37 24.45 -6.06
N GLU A 232 4.35 24.48 -5.15
CA GLU A 232 4.17 24.01 -3.79
C GLU A 232 3.22 24.91 -3.01
N LYS A 233 2.22 24.29 -2.34
CA LYS A 233 1.30 24.94 -1.42
C LYS A 233 1.80 24.82 0.02
N TRP A 234 2.20 23.59 0.40
CA TRP A 234 2.85 23.33 1.68
C TRP A 234 3.70 22.08 1.61
N ARG A 235 4.62 21.95 2.57
CA ARG A 235 5.53 20.83 2.78
C ARG A 235 5.56 20.47 4.26
N TYR A 236 5.49 19.18 4.55
CA TYR A 236 5.64 18.64 5.89
C TYR A 236 6.76 17.59 5.89
N ASN A 237 7.71 17.71 6.82
CA ASN A 237 8.84 16.78 6.91
C ASN A 237 8.71 15.93 8.17
N LEU A 238 8.54 14.61 7.99
CA LEU A 238 8.37 13.63 9.07
C LEU A 238 9.63 13.41 9.90
N THR A 239 10.82 13.64 9.31
CA THR A 239 12.11 13.34 9.93
C THR A 239 12.59 14.45 10.86
N LYS A 240 12.10 15.67 10.69
CA LYS A 240 12.53 16.84 11.49
C LYS A 240 11.90 16.93 12.87
N ILE A 241 10.92 16.08 13.18
CA ILE A 241 10.19 16.13 14.45
C ILE A 241 10.45 14.84 15.22
N SER A 242 11.47 14.82 16.06
CA SER A 242 11.51 13.90 17.20
C SER A 242 10.70 14.49 18.35
N ASP A 243 9.96 13.66 19.09
CA ASP A 243 9.16 14.08 20.24
C ASP A 243 10.02 14.71 21.37
N ILE A 244 11.34 14.69 21.26
CA ILE A 244 12.33 15.20 22.21
C ILE A 244 13.28 16.26 21.62
N GLY A 245 12.99 16.79 20.41
CA GLY A 245 13.78 17.86 19.79
C GLY A 245 15.18 17.45 19.31
N ILE A 246 15.52 16.16 19.32
CA ILE A 246 16.77 15.64 18.78
C ILE A 246 16.51 15.17 17.34
N PRO A 247 17.37 15.50 16.36
CA PRO A 247 17.24 14.96 15.01
C PRO A 247 17.17 13.43 15.05
N SER A 248 16.07 12.85 14.65
CA SER A 248 15.93 11.40 14.57
C SER A 248 16.65 10.90 13.32
N PHE A 249 17.57 9.97 13.47
CA PHE A 249 18.18 9.24 12.35
C PHE A 249 17.26 8.13 11.81
N ASP A 250 16.03 8.01 12.31
CA ASP A 250 15.07 7.03 11.85
C ASP A 250 14.25 7.62 10.69
N PRO A 251 14.48 7.16 9.44
CA PRO A 251 13.77 7.70 8.29
C PRO A 251 12.30 7.29 8.36
N SER A 252 11.45 8.19 8.78
CA SER A 252 10.01 8.03 8.72
C SER A 252 9.54 8.12 7.27
N VAL A 253 9.37 6.99 6.62
CA VAL A 253 8.90 6.93 5.23
C VAL A 253 7.42 6.57 5.20
N ILE A 254 6.66 7.22 4.32
CA ILE A 254 5.27 6.86 4.06
C ILE A 254 5.23 5.49 3.37
N VAL A 255 4.47 4.55 3.94
CA VAL A 255 4.37 3.16 3.45
C VAL A 255 3.02 2.82 2.82
N THR A 256 2.03 3.68 2.96
CA THR A 256 0.70 3.50 2.37
C THR A 256 0.38 4.63 1.40
N VAL A 257 -0.38 4.33 0.35
CA VAL A 257 -0.93 5.39 -0.52
C VAL A 257 -1.79 6.31 0.34
N PRO A 258 -1.63 7.64 0.27
CA PRO A 258 -2.45 8.60 1.00
C PRO A 258 -3.93 8.38 0.73
N ILE A 259 -4.75 8.39 1.78
CA ILE A 259 -6.21 8.31 1.67
C ILE A 259 -6.78 9.69 1.92
N ILE A 260 -7.50 10.24 0.94
CA ILE A 260 -8.14 11.55 1.07
C ILE A 260 -9.62 11.38 1.39
N SER A 261 -10.11 12.13 2.35
CA SER A 261 -11.52 12.21 2.72
C SER A 261 -11.87 13.61 3.19
N GLY A 262 -12.67 14.32 2.39
CA GLY A 262 -12.97 15.72 2.61
C GLY A 262 -11.70 16.57 2.64
N GLU A 263 -11.54 17.37 3.68
CA GLU A 263 -10.42 18.30 3.88
C GLU A 263 -9.17 17.64 4.52
N TYR A 264 -9.16 16.30 4.63
CA TYR A 264 -8.09 15.58 5.33
C TYR A 264 -7.47 14.50 4.46
N ALA A 265 -6.17 14.28 4.69
CA ALA A 265 -5.44 13.12 4.19
C ALA A 265 -4.92 12.25 5.34
N TYR A 266 -4.91 10.93 5.13
CA TYR A 266 -4.41 9.96 6.11
C TYR A 266 -3.18 9.27 5.55
N PHE A 267 -2.14 9.18 6.38
CA PHE A 267 -0.86 8.58 6.05
C PHE A 267 -0.46 7.55 7.09
N ALA A 268 0.33 6.57 6.69
CA ALA A 268 1.02 5.69 7.62
C ALA A 268 2.50 5.61 7.28
N THR A 269 3.34 5.56 8.32
CA THR A 269 4.79 5.58 8.20
C THR A 269 5.42 4.25 8.58
N SER A 270 6.63 4.00 8.11
CA SER A 270 7.43 2.80 8.42
C SER A 270 7.76 2.65 9.90
N ASN A 271 7.84 3.75 10.64
CA ASN A 271 8.08 3.75 12.09
C ASN A 271 6.79 3.78 12.93
N GLY A 272 5.66 3.36 12.35
CA GLY A 272 4.42 3.11 13.08
C GLY A 272 3.57 4.34 13.40
N LYS A 273 3.77 5.48 12.75
CA LYS A 273 2.89 6.63 12.91
C LYS A 273 1.72 6.58 11.91
N ILE A 274 0.53 6.85 12.39
CA ILE A 274 -0.67 7.12 11.58
C ILE A 274 -0.98 8.60 11.76
N ILE A 275 -1.10 9.32 10.65
CA ILE A 275 -1.23 10.78 10.66
C ILE A 275 -2.49 11.16 9.91
N LYS A 276 -3.35 11.95 10.53
CA LYS A 276 -4.39 12.70 9.85
C LYS A 276 -3.90 14.12 9.66
N MET A 277 -3.86 14.58 8.44
CA MET A 277 -3.32 15.89 8.05
C MET A 277 -4.42 16.74 7.42
N ASP A 278 -4.48 17.98 7.80
CA ASP A 278 -5.31 18.99 7.19
C ASP A 278 -4.72 19.39 5.84
N LEU A 279 -5.52 19.35 4.77
CA LEU A 279 -5.07 19.63 3.40
C LEU A 279 -4.91 21.13 3.13
N ASP A 280 -5.58 21.98 3.89
CA ASP A 280 -5.51 23.44 3.68
C ASP A 280 -4.16 24.00 4.11
N ASN A 281 -3.68 23.57 5.28
CA ASN A 281 -2.49 24.13 5.90
C ASN A 281 -1.31 23.15 6.09
N GLY A 282 -1.51 21.84 5.81
CA GLY A 282 -0.48 20.81 5.99
C GLY A 282 -0.15 20.48 7.46
N ALA A 283 -0.99 20.89 8.40
CA ALA A 283 -0.77 20.58 9.80
C ALA A 283 -1.39 19.23 10.19
N PRO A 284 -0.74 18.43 11.06
CA PRO A 284 -1.35 17.23 11.61
C PRO A 284 -2.56 17.58 12.50
N ALA A 285 -3.75 17.08 12.15
CA ALA A 285 -4.92 17.17 13.02
C ALA A 285 -4.81 16.20 14.20
N TRP A 286 -4.21 15.02 13.98
CA TRP A 286 -3.79 14.10 15.02
C TRP A 286 -2.72 13.13 14.51
N ILE A 287 -1.92 12.62 15.44
CA ILE A 287 -0.92 11.56 15.20
C ILE A 287 -1.18 10.43 16.20
N LYS A 288 -1.23 9.19 15.70
CA LYS A 288 -1.33 7.97 16.48
C LYS A 288 -0.08 7.15 16.29
N VAL A 289 0.54 6.73 17.39
CA VAL A 289 1.66 5.77 17.35
C VAL A 289 1.14 4.35 17.51
N ALA A 290 1.63 3.47 16.66
CA ALA A 290 1.36 2.03 16.66
C ALA A 290 2.66 1.31 16.26
N ASP A 291 2.68 -0.02 16.25
CA ASP A 291 3.76 -0.78 15.62
C ASP A 291 3.74 -0.59 14.09
N ASP A 292 4.85 -0.88 13.42
CA ASP A 292 5.03 -0.72 11.96
C ASP A 292 3.76 -1.03 11.17
N ILE A 293 3.22 -0.04 10.49
CA ILE A 293 1.98 -0.18 9.75
C ILE A 293 2.23 -0.89 8.42
N GLN A 294 1.44 -1.92 8.15
CA GLN A 294 1.49 -2.64 6.87
C GLN A 294 0.48 -2.10 5.86
N SER A 295 -0.72 -1.75 6.32
CA SER A 295 -1.78 -1.27 5.44
C SER A 295 -2.78 -0.38 6.17
N LEU A 296 -3.47 0.43 5.38
CA LEU A 296 -4.44 1.42 5.82
C LEU A 296 -5.62 1.43 4.85
N SER A 297 -6.85 1.45 5.38
CA SER A 297 -8.06 1.70 4.59
C SER A 297 -9.07 2.52 5.38
N LEU A 298 -9.84 3.34 4.69
CA LEU A 298 -10.90 4.14 5.30
C LEU A 298 -12.27 3.62 4.85
N VAL A 299 -13.12 3.30 5.82
CA VAL A 299 -14.49 2.84 5.56
C VAL A 299 -15.44 3.61 6.48
N GLY A 300 -16.17 4.57 5.93
CA GLY A 300 -16.97 5.51 6.71
C GLY A 300 -16.11 6.31 7.68
N ASP A 301 -16.48 6.31 8.95
CA ASP A 301 -15.76 7.02 10.02
C ASP A 301 -14.64 6.20 10.66
N TYR A 302 -14.29 5.04 10.08
CA TYR A 302 -13.31 4.13 10.65
C TYR A 302 -12.10 3.98 9.75
N LEU A 303 -10.94 4.23 10.33
CA LEU A 303 -9.65 3.93 9.73
C LEU A 303 -9.24 2.52 10.16
N LEU A 304 -9.23 1.59 9.22
CA LEU A 304 -8.80 0.22 9.45
C LEU A 304 -7.32 0.09 9.15
N VAL A 305 -6.56 -0.48 10.07
CA VAL A 305 -5.11 -0.63 9.96
C VAL A 305 -4.68 -2.06 10.25
N THR A 306 -3.62 -2.51 9.59
CA THR A 306 -2.86 -3.70 9.99
C THR A 306 -1.43 -3.31 10.34
N ASN A 307 -0.81 -4.01 11.31
CA ASN A 307 0.53 -3.72 11.78
C ASN A 307 1.41 -4.98 11.91
N ASN A 308 2.70 -4.79 12.16
CA ASN A 308 3.67 -5.89 12.36
C ASN A 308 3.46 -6.62 13.69
N ALA A 309 2.82 -6.01 14.69
CA ALA A 309 2.36 -6.68 15.89
C ALA A 309 1.22 -7.70 15.63
N ARG A 310 0.84 -7.84 14.35
CA ARG A 310 -0.19 -8.75 13.83
C ARG A 310 -1.55 -8.48 14.42
N GLN A 311 -1.86 -7.22 14.43
CA GLN A 311 -3.16 -6.72 14.79
C GLN A 311 -3.84 -6.14 13.55
N VAL A 312 -5.16 -6.20 13.55
CA VAL A 312 -6.03 -5.32 12.77
C VAL A 312 -6.80 -4.47 13.75
N ALA A 313 -6.92 -3.19 13.47
CA ALA A 313 -7.66 -2.28 14.34
C ALA A 313 -8.60 -1.39 13.55
N ALA A 314 -9.70 -0.99 14.18
CA ALA A 314 -10.56 0.09 13.74
C ALA A 314 -10.31 1.32 14.63
N LEU A 315 -9.79 2.38 14.04
CA LEU A 315 -9.60 3.67 14.69
C LEU A 315 -10.69 4.63 14.26
N SER A 316 -11.11 5.52 15.15
CA SER A 316 -11.94 6.66 14.77
C SER A 316 -11.16 7.59 13.83
N SER A 317 -11.68 7.87 12.65
CA SER A 317 -11.09 8.82 11.71
C SER A 317 -11.08 10.25 12.24
N HIS A 318 -11.95 10.56 13.23
CA HIS A 318 -12.04 11.89 13.81
C HIS A 318 -10.89 12.21 14.77
N ASN A 319 -10.53 11.25 15.64
CA ASN A 319 -9.60 11.51 16.74
C ASN A 319 -8.49 10.45 16.93
N GLY A 320 -8.41 9.45 16.06
CA GLY A 320 -7.39 8.39 16.10
C GLY A 320 -7.55 7.39 17.27
N LYS A 321 -8.62 7.45 18.07
CA LYS A 321 -8.85 6.48 19.15
C LYS A 321 -9.13 5.09 18.61
N ALA A 322 -8.48 4.08 19.17
CA ALA A 322 -8.74 2.69 18.84
C ALA A 322 -10.06 2.23 19.47
N LEU A 323 -11.03 1.89 18.63
CA LEU A 323 -12.37 1.48 19.02
C LEU A 323 -12.52 -0.04 19.09
N TRP A 324 -11.70 -0.74 18.28
CA TRP A 324 -11.63 -2.18 18.25
C TRP A 324 -10.25 -2.64 17.79
N VAL A 325 -9.80 -3.78 18.33
CA VAL A 325 -8.54 -4.42 17.95
C VAL A 325 -8.76 -5.93 17.85
N GLY A 326 -8.38 -6.51 16.72
CA GLY A 326 -8.41 -7.94 16.45
C GLY A 326 -7.01 -8.53 16.28
N ASN A 327 -6.86 -9.82 16.59
CA ASN A 327 -5.61 -10.57 16.47
C ASN A 327 -5.55 -11.27 15.11
N LEU A 328 -4.48 -11.03 14.33
CA LEU A 328 -4.24 -11.68 13.05
C LEU A 328 -3.46 -13.01 13.18
N ILE A 329 -3.27 -13.49 14.40
CA ILE A 329 -2.74 -14.83 14.67
C ILE A 329 -3.59 -15.46 15.77
N ALA A 330 -4.28 -16.54 15.43
CA ALA A 330 -4.92 -17.37 16.44
C ALA A 330 -3.88 -17.89 17.43
N GLN A 331 -4.19 -17.88 18.72
CA GLN A 331 -3.27 -18.25 19.79
C GLN A 331 -2.63 -19.63 19.58
N LYS A 332 -3.38 -20.60 19.01
CA LYS A 332 -2.90 -21.95 18.66
C LYS A 332 -1.88 -22.01 17.53
N ASP A 333 -1.79 -20.95 16.70
CA ASP A 333 -0.95 -20.94 15.51
C ASP A 333 0.30 -20.05 15.64
N ARG A 334 0.50 -19.44 16.79
CA ARG A 334 1.66 -18.53 17.05
C ARG A 334 3.03 -19.17 16.87
N SER A 335 3.13 -20.49 17.00
CA SER A 335 4.38 -21.26 16.79
C SER A 335 4.68 -21.56 15.31
N LYS A 336 3.71 -21.49 14.42
CA LYS A 336 3.88 -21.88 13.01
C LYS A 336 4.64 -20.80 12.23
N ARG A 337 5.79 -21.15 11.63
CA ARG A 337 6.65 -20.23 10.87
C ARG A 337 5.89 -19.49 9.75
N LYS A 338 5.05 -20.18 8.98
CA LYS A 338 4.27 -19.59 7.88
C LYS A 338 3.32 -18.48 8.35
N VAL A 339 2.77 -18.62 9.54
CA VAL A 339 1.89 -17.62 10.14
C VAL A 339 2.68 -16.42 10.65
N ARG A 340 3.89 -16.66 11.19
CA ARG A 340 4.75 -15.58 11.73
C ARG A 340 5.35 -14.67 10.66
N THR A 341 5.48 -15.13 9.43
CA THR A 341 6.05 -14.37 8.30
C THR A 341 5.01 -13.86 7.32
N ALA A 342 3.72 -14.03 7.62
CA ALA A 342 2.64 -13.55 6.77
C ALA A 342 2.58 -12.02 6.77
N LEU A 343 2.45 -11.43 5.58
CA LEU A 343 2.12 -10.03 5.38
C LEU A 343 0.60 -9.90 5.23
N PHE A 344 0.03 -8.84 5.77
CA PHE A 344 -1.40 -8.61 5.77
C PHE A 344 -1.75 -7.46 4.82
N GLN A 345 -2.77 -7.68 4.00
CA GLN A 345 -3.25 -6.69 3.04
C GLN A 345 -4.22 -5.70 3.67
N GLU A 346 -4.59 -4.69 2.89
CA GLU A 346 -5.58 -3.69 3.28
C GLU A 346 -6.83 -4.37 3.85
N PRO A 347 -7.25 -4.06 5.08
CA PRO A 347 -8.51 -4.52 5.63
C PRO A 347 -9.68 -4.01 4.80
N PHE A 348 -10.71 -4.82 4.67
CA PHE A 348 -11.94 -4.40 3.99
C PHE A 348 -13.17 -4.86 4.78
N VAL A 349 -14.25 -4.10 4.63
CA VAL A 349 -15.54 -4.44 5.22
C VAL A 349 -16.43 -5.03 4.14
N ALA A 350 -17.04 -6.17 4.44
CA ALA A 350 -17.93 -6.84 3.51
C ALA A 350 -19.27 -7.15 4.17
N GLN A 351 -20.33 -7.17 3.36
CA GLN A 351 -21.66 -7.61 3.79
C GLN A 351 -21.63 -9.11 4.05
N ASP A 352 -22.21 -9.53 5.16
CA ASP A 352 -22.33 -10.92 5.59
C ASP A 352 -23.73 -11.17 6.11
N GLY A 353 -24.62 -11.67 5.25
CA GLY A 353 -26.05 -11.74 5.53
C GLY A 353 -26.64 -10.36 5.81
N ASN A 354 -27.29 -10.22 6.96
CA ASN A 354 -27.87 -8.96 7.45
C ASN A 354 -26.86 -8.12 8.29
N SER A 355 -25.63 -8.56 8.40
CA SER A 355 -24.56 -7.91 9.16
C SER A 355 -23.36 -7.60 8.26
N PHE A 356 -22.23 -7.34 8.88
CA PHE A 356 -20.95 -7.09 8.18
C PHE A 356 -19.86 -7.98 8.78
N SER A 357 -18.72 -8.03 8.05
CA SER A 357 -17.48 -8.59 8.57
C SER A 357 -16.30 -7.67 8.21
N ILE A 358 -15.34 -7.54 9.13
CA ILE A 358 -14.01 -6.98 8.83
C ILE A 358 -13.13 -8.13 8.39
N ASN A 359 -12.46 -7.97 7.27
CA ASN A 359 -11.71 -9.02 6.59
C ASN A 359 -10.30 -8.57 6.30
N VAL A 360 -9.34 -9.46 6.50
CA VAL A 360 -7.93 -9.27 6.16
C VAL A 360 -7.41 -10.51 5.46
N ILE A 361 -6.77 -10.35 4.30
CA ILE A 361 -6.14 -11.45 3.59
C ILE A 361 -4.64 -11.43 3.88
N ALA A 362 -4.10 -12.59 4.22
CA ALA A 362 -2.69 -12.76 4.47
C ALA A 362 -1.96 -13.36 3.26
N SER A 363 -0.65 -13.11 3.16
CA SER A 363 0.20 -13.63 2.06
C SER A 363 0.33 -15.17 2.03
N ASN A 364 -0.08 -15.86 3.08
CA ASN A 364 -0.20 -17.31 3.11
C ASN A 364 -1.48 -17.85 2.42
N GLY A 365 -2.39 -16.95 1.99
CA GLY A 365 -3.65 -17.28 1.33
C GLY A 365 -4.84 -17.48 2.25
N ASP A 366 -4.72 -17.14 3.53
CA ASP A 366 -5.80 -17.22 4.50
C ASP A 366 -6.54 -15.88 4.61
N LEU A 367 -7.85 -15.95 4.73
CA LEU A 367 -8.75 -14.84 5.09
C LEU A 367 -9.00 -14.88 6.59
N TYR A 368 -8.72 -13.79 7.26
CA TYR A 368 -9.05 -13.53 8.65
C TYR A 368 -10.34 -12.72 8.69
N GLN A 369 -11.40 -13.31 9.19
CA GLN A 369 -12.73 -12.71 9.21
C GLN A 369 -13.19 -12.47 10.64
N PHE A 370 -13.63 -11.25 10.93
CA PHE A 370 -14.16 -10.81 12.21
C PHE A 370 -15.61 -10.37 12.03
N LYS A 371 -16.53 -11.04 12.73
CA LYS A 371 -17.96 -10.76 12.67
C LYS A 371 -18.47 -10.28 14.03
N PRO A 372 -19.42 -9.34 14.08
CA PRO A 372 -20.11 -9.04 15.32
C PRO A 372 -20.78 -10.28 15.91
N ASP A 373 -20.71 -10.41 17.21
CA ASP A 373 -21.46 -11.41 17.98
C ASP A 373 -22.93 -10.98 18.19
N ALA A 374 -23.69 -11.78 18.91
CA ALA A 374 -25.09 -11.48 19.22
C ALA A 374 -25.30 -10.18 20.01
N SER A 375 -24.28 -9.70 20.73
CA SER A 375 -24.27 -8.42 21.43
C SER A 375 -23.98 -7.23 20.52
N GLY A 376 -23.54 -7.49 19.28
CA GLY A 376 -23.11 -6.50 18.28
C GLY A 376 -21.69 -5.99 18.45
N PHE A 377 -20.89 -6.59 19.35
CA PHE A 377 -19.46 -6.34 19.45
C PHE A 377 -18.66 -7.33 18.61
N ILE A 378 -17.53 -6.88 18.07
CA ILE A 378 -16.64 -7.74 17.28
C ILE A 378 -15.61 -8.36 18.22
N PRO A 379 -15.51 -9.72 18.27
CA PRO A 379 -14.49 -10.40 19.05
C PRO A 379 -13.08 -10.11 18.50
N SER A 380 -12.06 -10.22 19.33
CA SER A 380 -10.67 -10.03 18.93
C SER A 380 -10.06 -11.22 18.17
N GLU A 381 -10.67 -12.39 18.26
CA GLU A 381 -10.22 -13.60 17.58
C GLU A 381 -10.97 -13.80 16.26
N PRO A 382 -10.25 -14.10 15.15
CA PRO A 382 -10.86 -14.27 13.84
C PRO A 382 -11.36 -15.69 13.60
N THR A 383 -12.32 -15.81 12.68
CA THR A 383 -12.52 -17.03 11.91
C THR A 383 -11.52 -17.04 10.75
N ILE A 384 -10.75 -18.11 10.59
CA ILE A 384 -9.74 -18.24 9.53
C ILE A 384 -10.26 -19.16 8.44
N ILE A 385 -10.31 -18.65 7.21
CA ILE A 385 -10.78 -19.35 6.01
C ILE A 385 -9.62 -19.43 5.01
N SER A 386 -9.22 -20.63 4.60
CA SER A 386 -8.20 -20.79 3.57
C SER A 386 -8.82 -20.59 2.18
N ILE A 387 -8.42 -19.51 1.48
CA ILE A 387 -8.96 -19.18 0.16
C ILE A 387 -8.10 -19.79 -0.94
N THR A 388 -6.77 -19.74 -0.78
CA THR A 388 -5.82 -20.19 -1.79
C THR A 388 -4.51 -20.62 -1.16
N LYS A 389 -3.65 -21.30 -1.93
CA LYS A 389 -2.35 -21.75 -1.43
C LYS A 389 -1.24 -20.78 -1.87
N ASN A 390 -0.43 -20.31 -0.92
CA ASN A 390 0.83 -19.56 -1.12
C ASN A 390 0.74 -18.40 -2.14
N VAL A 391 0.44 -17.22 -1.65
CA VAL A 391 0.34 -16.02 -2.47
C VAL A 391 1.49 -15.08 -2.14
N LYS A 392 2.40 -14.88 -3.09
CA LYS A 392 3.55 -13.99 -2.90
C LYS A 392 3.16 -12.50 -2.95
N TYR A 393 2.21 -12.17 -3.82
CA TYR A 393 1.61 -10.84 -3.95
C TYR A 393 0.12 -11.01 -4.19
N HIS A 394 -0.69 -10.17 -3.57
CA HIS A 394 -2.12 -10.16 -3.80
C HIS A 394 -2.72 -8.78 -3.58
N TRP A 395 -3.78 -8.50 -4.29
CA TRP A 395 -4.54 -7.26 -4.19
C TRP A 395 -6.02 -7.59 -4.19
N ILE A 396 -6.77 -6.85 -3.39
CA ILE A 396 -8.21 -6.82 -3.52
C ILE A 396 -8.55 -5.67 -4.44
N SER A 397 -9.31 -5.96 -5.47
CA SER A 397 -9.80 -4.95 -6.39
C SER A 397 -11.29 -5.06 -6.57
N CYS A 398 -11.94 -3.91 -6.69
CA CYS A 398 -13.37 -3.83 -6.92
C CYS A 398 -13.64 -3.31 -8.32
N CYS A 399 -14.42 -4.06 -9.08
CA CYS A 399 -14.96 -3.60 -10.34
C CYS A 399 -16.41 -4.09 -10.49
N ASN A 400 -17.28 -3.24 -11.07
CA ASN A 400 -18.70 -3.53 -11.24
C ASN A 400 -19.40 -4.04 -9.95
N GLY A 401 -19.06 -3.47 -8.78
CA GLY A 401 -19.62 -3.86 -7.49
C GLY A 401 -19.14 -5.20 -6.94
N LYS A 402 -18.27 -5.91 -7.65
CA LYS A 402 -17.69 -7.19 -7.20
C LYS A 402 -16.24 -7.02 -6.76
N MET A 403 -15.87 -7.72 -5.71
CA MET A 403 -14.47 -7.81 -5.26
C MET A 403 -13.81 -9.02 -5.91
N HIS A 404 -12.54 -8.85 -6.29
CA HIS A 404 -11.70 -9.89 -6.85
C HIS A 404 -10.39 -9.94 -6.08
N LEU A 405 -9.95 -11.14 -5.74
CA LEU A 405 -8.62 -11.37 -5.19
C LEU A 405 -7.65 -11.67 -6.33
N ILE A 406 -6.63 -10.87 -6.46
CA ILE A 406 -5.57 -11.06 -7.45
C ILE A 406 -4.36 -11.62 -6.72
N THR A 407 -3.88 -12.78 -7.15
CA THR A 407 -2.83 -13.52 -6.46
C THR A 407 -1.68 -13.80 -7.43
N GLY A 408 -0.51 -13.27 -7.16
CA GLY A 408 0.67 -13.52 -7.98
C GLY A 408 0.41 -13.35 -9.48
N ARG A 409 -0.14 -14.37 -10.13
CA ARG A 409 -0.49 -14.37 -11.56
C ARG A 409 -1.95 -14.76 -11.86
N ASN A 410 -2.77 -14.91 -10.83
CA ASN A 410 -4.14 -15.40 -10.98
C ASN A 410 -5.16 -14.41 -10.41
N ILE A 411 -6.39 -14.51 -10.90
CA ILE A 411 -7.58 -13.90 -10.30
C ILE A 411 -8.46 -14.99 -9.69
N VAL A 412 -8.97 -14.72 -8.49
CA VAL A 412 -9.88 -15.59 -7.75
C VAL A 412 -11.23 -14.88 -7.63
N TYR A 413 -12.29 -15.62 -8.01
CA TYR A 413 -13.67 -15.16 -7.97
C TYR A 413 -14.43 -15.87 -6.86
#